data_6dc46bd92a7c9175a37f9d3cac01ed65
#
_entry.id   6dc46bd92a7c9175a37f9d3cac01ed65
#
_cell.length_a   1.000
_cell.length_b   1.000
_cell.length_c   1.000
_cell.angle_alpha   90.00
_cell.angle_beta   90.00
_cell.angle_gamma   90.00
#
_symmetry.space_group_name_H-M   'P 1'
#
loop_
_entity.id
_entity.type
_entity.pdbx_description
1 polymer ?
#
loop_
_entity_poly.entity_id
_entity_poly.type
_entity_poly.pdbx_seq_one_letter_code
_entity_poly.pdbx_strand_id
1 'polypeptide(L)'
;MMTSSIPAHPAEDDSFILAQQVGRVGPITLNRPRALNALSLEMVRSLTRTLLDWKSNAQILAVAVRGMSKDAPFGAFCAGGDIRFFHQAALAGDPRLEDFFTEEYALNHLIHTYPKPYIAFMDGIVMGGGMGISQGASLRVVTQRTRMAMPETGIGLFPDVGGGFFLSRCPGRVGEWLALTGQAIEAGDAVAFGLADGCMDAGRLNALWADLQSTPFETGNAVEHMVTTKFTTTQAAHKSARNQIDAVFSLGDVPSMVKALELDASEFAQRTAAVLRQRSPLMLHVVLEQIRRARRMSLADDLRMERDMVRHCFHPRHLGRSGAGSETVEGIRALAVDKDHTPRWQPAAIEEVDSSMVEPFFISPWPASAHPLAHLS
;
A
#
# COMPACT_ATOMS: atom_id res chain seq x y z
N MET A 1 -33.74 -47.98 -19.85
CA MET A 1 -33.13 -47.19 -18.79
C MET A 1 -32.09 -46.27 -19.46
N MET A 2 -32.49 -45.02 -19.72
CA MET A 2 -31.59 -44.03 -20.30
C MET A 2 -30.91 -43.28 -19.13
N THR A 3 -29.61 -43.45 -18.98
CA THR A 3 -28.79 -42.68 -18.03
C THR A 3 -28.49 -41.31 -18.64
N SER A 4 -29.14 -40.31 -18.11
CA SER A 4 -28.86 -38.91 -18.40
C SER A 4 -27.53 -38.52 -17.75
N SER A 5 -26.48 -38.31 -18.55
CA SER A 5 -25.24 -37.71 -18.12
C SER A 5 -25.42 -36.18 -18.00
N ILE A 6 -25.40 -35.68 -16.77
CA ILE A 6 -25.30 -34.24 -16.49
C ILE A 6 -23.94 -33.77 -16.97
N PRO A 7 -23.83 -32.73 -17.83
CA PRO A 7 -22.53 -32.17 -18.19
C PRO A 7 -21.91 -31.49 -16.96
N ALA A 8 -20.68 -31.90 -16.62
CA ALA A 8 -19.88 -31.23 -15.61
C ALA A 8 -19.64 -29.77 -16.07
N HIS A 9 -20.15 -28.81 -15.30
CA HIS A 9 -19.70 -27.41 -15.42
C HIS A 9 -18.19 -27.39 -15.23
N PRO A 10 -17.43 -26.70 -16.09
CA PRO A 10 -16.02 -26.43 -15.80
C PRO A 10 -15.99 -25.66 -14.47
N ALA A 11 -15.19 -26.14 -13.53
CA ALA A 11 -14.90 -25.43 -12.30
C ALA A 11 -14.39 -24.04 -12.71
N GLU A 12 -15.15 -22.99 -12.40
CA GLU A 12 -14.64 -21.63 -12.46
C GLU A 12 -13.39 -21.62 -11.57
N ASP A 13 -12.27 -21.17 -12.14
CA ASP A 13 -11.01 -21.04 -11.40
C ASP A 13 -11.19 -19.90 -10.38
N ASP A 14 -11.64 -20.26 -9.18
CA ASP A 14 -11.90 -19.33 -8.05
C ASP A 14 -10.60 -18.76 -7.46
N SER A 15 -9.47 -18.90 -8.18
CA SER A 15 -8.19 -18.37 -7.75
C SER A 15 -8.18 -16.85 -7.78
N PHE A 16 -7.88 -16.22 -6.62
CA PHE A 16 -7.74 -14.76 -6.51
C PHE A 16 -6.45 -14.23 -7.13
N ILE A 17 -5.50 -15.09 -7.46
CA ILE A 17 -4.27 -14.78 -8.19
C ILE A 17 -4.21 -15.67 -9.42
N LEU A 18 -4.32 -15.06 -10.60
CA LEU A 18 -4.12 -15.74 -11.86
C LEU A 18 -2.67 -15.52 -12.30
N ALA A 19 -1.88 -16.58 -12.30
CA ALA A 19 -0.47 -16.54 -12.65
C ALA A 19 -0.12 -17.73 -13.55
N GLN A 20 0.28 -17.43 -14.77
CA GLN A 20 0.68 -18.44 -15.74
C GLN A 20 1.83 -17.90 -16.58
N GLN A 21 2.90 -18.68 -16.75
CA GLN A 21 3.96 -18.30 -17.68
C GLN A 21 3.42 -18.23 -19.11
N VAL A 22 3.65 -17.10 -19.78
CA VAL A 22 3.32 -16.93 -21.21
C VAL A 22 4.54 -16.38 -21.92
N GLY A 23 5.10 -17.14 -22.86
CA GLY A 23 6.36 -16.79 -23.51
C GLY A 23 7.50 -16.67 -22.48
N ARG A 24 8.13 -15.50 -22.44
CA ARG A 24 9.26 -15.18 -21.56
C ARG A 24 8.87 -14.24 -20.38
N VAL A 25 7.61 -13.90 -20.25
CA VAL A 25 7.06 -13.06 -19.18
C VAL A 25 6.19 -13.89 -18.28
N GLY A 26 6.20 -13.59 -16.98
CA GLY A 26 5.27 -14.10 -15.98
C GLY A 26 4.16 -13.07 -15.73
N PRO A 27 3.00 -13.12 -16.41
CA PRO A 27 1.87 -12.27 -16.10
C PRO A 27 1.16 -12.74 -14.84
N ILE A 28 0.89 -11.80 -13.94
CA ILE A 28 0.08 -11.98 -12.74
C ILE A 28 -1.13 -11.05 -12.83
N THR A 29 -2.31 -11.59 -12.57
CA THR A 29 -3.54 -10.79 -12.46
C THR A 29 -4.15 -10.99 -11.07
N LEU A 30 -4.33 -9.89 -10.33
CA LEU A 30 -5.12 -9.86 -9.12
C LEU A 30 -6.60 -10.00 -9.52
N ASN A 31 -7.26 -11.06 -9.06
CA ASN A 31 -8.58 -11.48 -9.53
C ASN A 31 -9.62 -11.53 -8.39
N ARG A 32 -9.73 -10.45 -7.62
CA ARG A 32 -10.74 -10.27 -6.59
C ARG A 32 -11.52 -8.96 -6.80
N PRO A 33 -12.09 -8.73 -8.01
CA PRO A 33 -12.63 -7.42 -8.39
C PRO A 33 -13.81 -6.95 -7.54
N ARG A 34 -14.56 -7.87 -6.93
CA ARG A 34 -15.67 -7.53 -6.00
C ARG A 34 -15.20 -6.81 -4.74
N ALA A 35 -13.95 -7.03 -4.34
CA ALA A 35 -13.28 -6.38 -3.22
C ALA A 35 -12.19 -5.40 -3.68
N LEU A 36 -12.24 -4.91 -4.92
CA LEU A 36 -11.21 -4.03 -5.52
C LEU A 36 -9.78 -4.61 -5.36
N ASN A 37 -9.66 -5.92 -5.47
CA ASN A 37 -8.42 -6.69 -5.30
C ASN A 37 -7.73 -6.49 -3.94
N ALA A 38 -8.49 -6.18 -2.87
CA ALA A 38 -7.95 -6.14 -1.52
C ALA A 38 -7.29 -7.48 -1.18
N LEU A 39 -6.06 -7.42 -0.64
CA LEU A 39 -5.22 -8.58 -0.38
C LEU A 39 -5.76 -9.40 0.79
N SER A 40 -5.95 -10.67 0.58
CA SER A 40 -6.15 -11.68 1.63
C SER A 40 -4.83 -12.39 1.93
N LEU A 41 -4.75 -13.06 3.08
CA LEU A 41 -3.59 -13.89 3.43
C LEU A 41 -3.30 -14.96 2.36
N GLU A 42 -4.35 -15.53 1.77
CA GLU A 42 -4.21 -16.49 0.68
C GLU A 42 -3.59 -15.87 -0.57
N MET A 43 -3.99 -14.64 -0.95
CA MET A 43 -3.39 -13.91 -2.06
C MET A 43 -1.92 -13.61 -1.80
N VAL A 44 -1.56 -13.17 -0.59
CA VAL A 44 -0.17 -12.93 -0.17
C VAL A 44 0.67 -14.21 -0.33
N ARG A 45 0.16 -15.33 0.19
CA ARG A 45 0.83 -16.65 0.08
C ARG A 45 0.96 -17.13 -1.37
N SER A 46 -0.07 -16.91 -2.19
CA SER A 46 -0.04 -17.27 -3.61
C SER A 46 0.96 -16.44 -4.40
N LEU A 47 0.99 -15.12 -4.20
CA LEU A 47 1.97 -14.21 -4.81
C LEU A 47 3.40 -14.61 -4.41
N THR A 48 3.63 -14.84 -3.12
CA THR A 48 4.95 -15.24 -2.60
C THR A 48 5.43 -16.54 -3.26
N ARG A 49 4.60 -17.57 -3.30
CA ARG A 49 4.95 -18.85 -3.97
C ARG A 49 5.27 -18.64 -5.44
N THR A 50 4.40 -17.93 -6.17
CA THR A 50 4.60 -17.64 -7.59
C THR A 50 5.93 -16.93 -7.85
N LEU A 51 6.23 -15.89 -7.07
CA LEU A 51 7.47 -15.14 -7.24
C LEU A 51 8.71 -15.98 -6.88
N LEU A 52 8.66 -16.80 -5.83
CA LEU A 52 9.76 -17.69 -5.47
C LEU A 52 10.01 -18.75 -6.55
N ASP A 53 8.97 -19.38 -7.10
CA ASP A 53 9.07 -20.34 -8.19
C ASP A 53 9.66 -19.68 -9.46
N TRP A 54 9.22 -18.48 -9.79
CA TRP A 54 9.67 -17.76 -10.97
C TRP A 54 11.05 -17.11 -10.81
N LYS A 55 11.49 -16.88 -9.58
CA LYS A 55 12.82 -16.34 -9.29
C LYS A 55 13.93 -17.21 -9.89
N SER A 56 13.81 -18.52 -9.76
CA SER A 56 14.79 -19.50 -10.25
C SER A 56 14.51 -19.99 -11.70
N ASN A 57 13.35 -19.70 -12.28
CA ASN A 57 12.99 -20.15 -13.61
C ASN A 57 13.66 -19.30 -14.71
N ALA A 58 14.71 -19.81 -15.34
CA ALA A 58 15.45 -19.11 -16.43
C ALA A 58 14.60 -18.80 -17.68
N GLN A 59 13.43 -19.44 -17.83
CA GLN A 59 12.52 -19.15 -18.95
C GLN A 59 11.73 -17.86 -18.73
N ILE A 60 11.61 -17.38 -17.49
CA ILE A 60 10.94 -16.12 -17.17
C ILE A 60 11.97 -15.02 -17.03
N LEU A 61 11.88 -13.99 -17.85
CA LEU A 61 12.79 -12.86 -17.89
C LEU A 61 12.28 -11.66 -17.08
N ALA A 62 10.97 -11.51 -16.95
CA ALA A 62 10.31 -10.44 -16.22
C ALA A 62 8.94 -10.89 -15.68
N VAL A 63 8.47 -10.22 -14.64
CA VAL A 63 7.11 -10.39 -14.09
C VAL A 63 6.32 -9.13 -14.41
N ALA A 64 5.06 -9.28 -14.81
CA ALA A 64 4.15 -8.17 -15.04
C ALA A 64 2.88 -8.37 -14.21
N VAL A 65 2.49 -7.37 -13.41
CA VAL A 65 1.36 -7.46 -12.49
C VAL A 65 0.29 -6.42 -12.81
N ARG A 66 -0.97 -6.85 -12.85
CA ARG A 66 -2.15 -5.98 -13.00
C ARG A 66 -3.26 -6.38 -12.06
N GLY A 67 -4.24 -5.49 -11.87
CA GLY A 67 -5.49 -5.81 -11.17
C GLY A 67 -6.67 -5.82 -12.15
N MET A 68 -7.56 -6.80 -12.00
CA MET A 68 -8.81 -6.89 -12.75
C MET A 68 -9.89 -6.02 -12.13
N SER A 69 -10.66 -5.29 -12.93
CA SER A 69 -11.92 -4.69 -12.51
C SER A 69 -13.10 -5.63 -12.78
N LYS A 70 -14.32 -5.26 -12.35
CA LYS A 70 -15.51 -6.08 -12.58
C LYS A 70 -15.82 -6.30 -14.06
N ASP A 71 -15.53 -5.29 -14.88
CA ASP A 71 -15.97 -5.23 -16.27
C ASP A 71 -14.80 -5.24 -17.27
N ALA A 72 -13.57 -5.21 -16.80
CA ALA A 72 -12.39 -5.09 -17.66
C ALA A 72 -11.14 -5.71 -17.00
N PRO A 73 -10.16 -6.16 -17.82
CA PRO A 73 -8.91 -6.74 -17.32
C PRO A 73 -7.96 -5.73 -16.67
N PHE A 74 -8.34 -4.45 -16.60
CA PHE A 74 -7.67 -3.33 -15.93
C PHE A 74 -8.71 -2.42 -15.27
N GLY A 75 -8.28 -1.41 -14.51
CA GLY A 75 -9.14 -0.37 -13.93
C GLY A 75 -9.28 -0.42 -12.41
N ALA A 76 -8.76 -1.45 -11.74
CA ALA A 76 -8.66 -1.52 -10.29
C ALA A 76 -7.41 -2.34 -9.94
N PHE A 77 -6.31 -1.68 -9.57
CA PHE A 77 -5.09 -2.42 -9.23
C PHE A 77 -5.26 -3.16 -7.91
N CYS A 78 -5.26 -2.44 -6.78
CA CYS A 78 -5.46 -3.03 -5.46
C CYS A 78 -5.80 -1.94 -4.43
N ALA A 79 -6.85 -2.16 -3.66
CA ALA A 79 -7.34 -1.20 -2.64
C ALA A 79 -6.71 -1.39 -1.25
N GLY A 80 -5.67 -2.23 -1.11
CA GLY A 80 -4.99 -2.47 0.17
C GLY A 80 -5.22 -3.86 0.74
N GLY A 81 -5.00 -4.04 2.04
CA GLY A 81 -5.34 -5.26 2.76
C GLY A 81 -6.83 -5.41 3.03
N ASP A 82 -7.28 -6.63 3.34
CA ASP A 82 -8.67 -6.89 3.70
C ASP A 82 -8.97 -6.41 5.13
N ILE A 83 -9.27 -5.12 5.28
CA ILE A 83 -9.51 -4.49 6.60
C ILE A 83 -10.69 -5.08 7.35
N ARG A 84 -11.67 -5.71 6.67
CA ARG A 84 -12.76 -6.42 7.36
C ARG A 84 -12.26 -7.67 8.05
N PHE A 85 -11.36 -8.40 7.40
CA PHE A 85 -10.67 -9.51 8.04
C PHE A 85 -9.85 -9.02 9.25
N PHE A 86 -9.13 -7.90 9.12
CA PHE A 86 -8.35 -7.36 10.26
C PHE A 86 -9.23 -7.07 11.47
N HIS A 87 -10.37 -6.41 11.26
CA HIS A 87 -11.32 -6.12 12.33
C HIS A 87 -11.85 -7.40 13.01
N GLN A 88 -12.32 -8.36 12.20
CA GLN A 88 -12.86 -9.62 12.72
C GLN A 88 -11.80 -10.44 13.45
N ALA A 89 -10.61 -10.56 12.88
CA ALA A 89 -9.49 -11.29 13.46
C ALA A 89 -9.01 -10.65 14.77
N ALA A 90 -8.92 -9.32 14.84
CA ALA A 90 -8.54 -8.60 16.05
C ALA A 90 -9.54 -8.84 17.19
N LEU A 91 -10.85 -8.80 16.91
CA LEU A 91 -11.89 -9.06 17.92
C LEU A 91 -11.91 -10.53 18.37
N ALA A 92 -11.64 -11.45 17.46
CA ALA A 92 -11.62 -12.89 17.74
C ALA A 92 -10.30 -13.39 18.37
N GLY A 93 -9.25 -12.56 18.37
CA GLY A 93 -7.89 -13.00 18.74
C GLY A 93 -7.32 -14.04 17.77
N ASP A 94 -7.69 -13.97 16.48
CA ASP A 94 -7.27 -14.91 15.44
C ASP A 94 -5.78 -14.68 15.10
N PRO A 95 -4.90 -15.69 15.28
CA PRO A 95 -3.46 -15.54 15.01
C PRO A 95 -3.14 -15.24 13.54
N ARG A 96 -4.03 -15.53 12.60
CA ARG A 96 -3.85 -15.23 11.18
C ARG A 96 -3.68 -13.72 10.90
N LEU A 97 -4.09 -12.86 11.85
CA LEU A 97 -3.81 -11.43 11.75
C LEU A 97 -2.29 -11.15 11.79
N GLU A 98 -1.58 -11.82 12.69
CA GLU A 98 -0.13 -11.71 12.80
C GLU A 98 0.59 -12.32 11.60
N ASP A 99 0.09 -13.48 11.12
CA ASP A 99 0.60 -14.10 9.90
C ASP A 99 0.48 -13.17 8.71
N PHE A 100 -0.68 -12.51 8.56
CA PHE A 100 -0.94 -11.59 7.46
C PHE A 100 0.13 -10.50 7.36
N PHE A 101 0.35 -9.73 8.41
CA PHE A 101 1.33 -8.64 8.39
C PHE A 101 2.76 -9.15 8.24
N THR A 102 3.10 -10.27 8.86
CA THR A 102 4.44 -10.86 8.72
C THR A 102 4.71 -11.31 7.28
N GLU A 103 3.76 -12.02 6.67
CA GLU A 103 3.91 -12.58 5.33
C GLU A 103 3.79 -11.49 4.25
N GLU A 104 2.91 -10.49 4.44
CA GLU A 104 2.79 -9.36 3.52
C GLU A 104 4.08 -8.52 3.49
N TYR A 105 4.65 -8.19 4.66
CA TYR A 105 5.89 -7.41 4.70
C TYR A 105 7.08 -8.19 4.13
N ALA A 106 7.13 -9.50 4.34
CA ALA A 106 8.13 -10.36 3.69
C ALA A 106 7.95 -10.39 2.16
N LEU A 107 6.71 -10.39 1.65
CA LEU A 107 6.39 -10.28 0.23
C LEU A 107 6.83 -8.91 -0.34
N ASN A 108 6.59 -7.81 0.38
CA ASN A 108 7.02 -6.48 -0.07
C ASN A 108 8.55 -6.42 -0.20
N HIS A 109 9.28 -6.99 0.75
CA HIS A 109 10.74 -7.11 0.67
C HIS A 109 11.18 -7.99 -0.51
N LEU A 110 10.51 -9.14 -0.73
CA LEU A 110 10.79 -10.03 -1.86
C LEU A 110 10.62 -9.30 -3.21
N ILE A 111 9.57 -8.51 -3.36
CA ILE A 111 9.33 -7.71 -4.58
C ILE A 111 10.45 -6.68 -4.78
N HIS A 112 10.82 -5.96 -3.72
CA HIS A 112 11.86 -4.93 -3.79
C HIS A 112 13.26 -5.50 -4.13
N THR A 113 13.55 -6.70 -3.66
CA THR A 113 14.84 -7.39 -3.91
C THR A 113 14.76 -8.41 -5.04
N TYR A 114 13.70 -8.36 -5.85
CA TYR A 114 13.48 -9.35 -6.89
C TYR A 114 14.53 -9.23 -8.00
N PRO A 115 15.23 -10.34 -8.38
CA PRO A 115 16.39 -10.25 -9.28
C PRO A 115 16.03 -10.08 -10.76
N LYS A 116 14.75 -10.05 -11.09
CA LYS A 116 14.24 -9.85 -12.45
C LYS A 116 13.33 -8.63 -12.47
N PRO A 117 13.16 -7.94 -13.62
CA PRO A 117 12.16 -6.89 -13.70
C PRO A 117 10.80 -7.34 -13.19
N TYR A 118 10.27 -6.57 -12.25
CA TYR A 118 8.92 -6.68 -11.75
C TYR A 118 8.19 -5.40 -12.12
N ILE A 119 7.22 -5.49 -13.02
CA ILE A 119 6.53 -4.34 -13.63
C ILE A 119 5.11 -4.28 -13.07
N ALA A 120 4.77 -3.21 -12.36
CA ALA A 120 3.44 -2.99 -11.79
C ALA A 120 2.62 -2.03 -12.65
N PHE A 121 1.51 -2.52 -13.21
CA PHE A 121 0.55 -1.70 -13.96
C PHE A 121 -0.53 -1.18 -13.01
N MET A 122 -0.25 -0.04 -12.38
CA MET A 122 -1.07 0.60 -11.34
C MET A 122 -2.21 1.43 -11.94
N ASP A 123 -3.16 0.77 -12.58
CA ASP A 123 -4.30 1.41 -13.23
C ASP A 123 -5.54 1.40 -12.33
N GLY A 124 -6.16 2.55 -12.10
CA GLY A 124 -7.28 2.73 -11.17
C GLY A 124 -6.81 2.91 -9.71
N ILE A 125 -7.47 2.23 -8.78
CA ILE A 125 -7.20 2.35 -7.33
C ILE A 125 -5.91 1.63 -6.96
N VAL A 126 -5.03 2.33 -6.21
CA VAL A 126 -3.75 1.84 -5.67
C VAL A 126 -3.61 2.37 -4.25
N MET A 127 -3.95 1.58 -3.24
CA MET A 127 -3.96 2.05 -1.85
C MET A 127 -3.35 1.02 -0.90
N GLY A 128 -2.76 1.45 0.20
CA GLY A 128 -2.25 0.59 1.27
C GLY A 128 -1.39 -0.57 0.74
N GLY A 129 -1.76 -1.83 1.02
CA GLY A 129 -1.09 -3.02 0.49
C GLY A 129 -0.95 -3.04 -1.04
N GLY A 130 -1.80 -2.31 -1.80
CA GLY A 130 -1.62 -2.11 -3.24
C GLY A 130 -0.36 -1.31 -3.56
N MET A 131 -0.01 -0.32 -2.74
CA MET A 131 1.29 0.34 -2.83
C MET A 131 2.40 -0.63 -2.39
N GLY A 132 2.19 -1.42 -1.33
CA GLY A 132 3.16 -2.41 -0.87
C GLY A 132 3.64 -3.36 -1.97
N ILE A 133 2.71 -3.93 -2.74
CA ILE A 133 3.07 -4.85 -3.85
C ILE A 133 3.50 -4.14 -5.14
N SER A 134 3.53 -2.82 -5.17
CA SER A 134 3.94 -2.05 -6.36
C SER A 134 5.13 -1.14 -6.15
N GLN A 135 5.36 -0.59 -4.95
CA GLN A 135 6.44 0.39 -4.75
C GLN A 135 7.85 -0.22 -4.83
N GLY A 136 7.99 -1.52 -4.55
CA GLY A 136 9.23 -2.26 -4.77
C GLY A 136 9.49 -2.67 -6.22
N ALA A 137 8.58 -2.38 -7.15
CA ALA A 137 8.72 -2.74 -8.57
C ALA A 137 9.90 -2.01 -9.23
N SER A 138 10.57 -2.68 -10.17
CA SER A 138 11.59 -2.06 -11.02
C SER A 138 10.99 -1.05 -12.01
N LEU A 139 9.71 -1.22 -12.36
CA LEU A 139 8.98 -0.30 -13.23
C LEU A 139 7.52 -0.14 -12.75
N ARG A 140 7.18 1.07 -12.32
CA ARG A 140 5.87 1.47 -11.78
C ARG A 140 5.13 2.31 -12.81
N VAL A 141 4.11 1.71 -13.42
CA VAL A 141 3.34 2.32 -14.52
C VAL A 141 1.98 2.79 -14.01
N VAL A 142 1.70 4.09 -14.16
CA VAL A 142 0.38 4.68 -13.84
C VAL A 142 -0.36 5.07 -15.10
N THR A 143 -1.66 5.35 -14.98
CA THR A 143 -2.52 5.84 -16.05
C THR A 143 -3.31 7.07 -15.59
N GLN A 144 -3.99 7.75 -16.49
CA GLN A 144 -4.89 8.86 -16.14
C GLN A 144 -6.03 8.44 -15.18
N ARG A 145 -6.28 7.13 -15.01
CA ARG A 145 -7.27 6.61 -14.07
C ARG A 145 -6.72 6.36 -12.67
N THR A 146 -5.41 6.42 -12.51
CA THR A 146 -4.76 6.08 -11.22
C THR A 146 -5.21 7.02 -10.12
N ARG A 147 -5.54 6.41 -8.97
CA ARG A 147 -5.80 7.07 -7.70
C ARG A 147 -4.99 6.36 -6.63
N MET A 148 -3.91 7.00 -6.21
CA MET A 148 -2.91 6.43 -5.30
C MET A 148 -2.97 7.10 -3.94
N ALA A 149 -3.00 6.35 -2.85
CA ALA A 149 -3.01 6.88 -1.48
C ALA A 149 -2.53 5.87 -0.45
N MET A 150 -2.07 6.39 0.71
CA MET A 150 -1.90 5.67 1.96
C MET A 150 -2.86 6.27 3.00
N PRO A 151 -4.14 5.82 3.05
CA PRO A 151 -5.19 6.48 3.85
C PRO A 151 -5.28 5.97 5.29
N GLU A 152 -4.26 5.29 5.80
CA GLU A 152 -4.26 4.50 7.03
C GLU A 152 -4.58 5.32 8.28
N THR A 153 -4.18 6.59 8.34
CA THR A 153 -4.52 7.50 9.46
C THR A 153 -6.03 7.69 9.63
N GLY A 154 -6.80 7.48 8.55
CA GLY A 154 -8.26 7.51 8.57
C GLY A 154 -8.92 6.28 9.18
N ILE A 155 -8.16 5.21 9.39
CA ILE A 155 -8.63 3.98 10.05
C ILE A 155 -7.84 3.66 11.32
N GLY A 156 -7.14 4.65 11.89
CA GLY A 156 -6.37 4.44 13.12
C GLY A 156 -5.17 3.52 12.94
N LEU A 157 -4.58 3.49 11.73
CA LEU A 157 -3.37 2.77 11.37
C LEU A 157 -2.35 3.77 10.82
N PHE A 158 -1.20 3.33 10.41
CA PHE A 158 -0.13 4.10 9.79
C PHE A 158 0.15 3.55 8.38
N PRO A 159 0.74 4.34 7.46
CA PRO A 159 1.25 3.85 6.19
C PRO A 159 2.30 2.76 6.40
N ASP A 160 1.90 1.50 6.28
CA ASP A 160 2.73 0.31 6.42
C ASP A 160 3.25 -0.21 5.07
N VAL A 161 3.60 -1.46 4.94
CA VAL A 161 4.06 -2.16 3.72
C VAL A 161 5.30 -1.53 3.06
N GLY A 162 6.17 -0.94 3.85
CA GLY A 162 7.30 -0.11 3.41
C GLY A 162 6.93 1.35 3.20
N GLY A 163 5.77 1.78 3.73
CA GLY A 163 5.25 3.16 3.62
C GLY A 163 6.20 4.19 4.19
N GLY A 164 6.81 3.90 5.32
CA GLY A 164 7.87 4.73 5.89
C GLY A 164 9.02 4.92 4.90
N PHE A 165 9.49 3.82 4.31
CA PHE A 165 10.61 3.84 3.37
C PHE A 165 10.32 4.65 2.11
N PHE A 166 9.27 4.36 1.36
CA PHE A 166 9.05 5.04 0.08
C PHE A 166 8.50 6.46 0.23
N LEU A 167 7.65 6.75 1.23
CA LEU A 167 7.16 8.11 1.47
C LEU A 167 8.26 9.03 2.00
N SER A 168 9.14 8.55 2.90
CA SER A 168 10.26 9.36 3.39
C SER A 168 11.25 9.79 2.30
N ARG A 169 11.21 9.14 1.13
CA ARG A 169 12.04 9.42 -0.05
C ARG A 169 11.36 10.31 -1.09
N CYS A 170 10.10 10.63 -0.89
CA CYS A 170 9.44 11.67 -1.68
C CYS A 170 10.19 13.01 -1.53
N PRO A 171 10.18 13.86 -2.58
CA PRO A 171 10.90 15.09 -2.55
C PRO A 171 10.39 16.04 -1.43
N GLY A 172 11.32 16.68 -0.66
CA GLY A 172 11.03 17.61 0.44
C GLY A 172 10.20 17.01 1.56
N ARG A 173 8.99 17.53 1.81
CA ARG A 173 8.05 17.09 2.84
C ARG A 173 6.76 16.49 2.29
N VAL A 174 6.75 16.13 1.01
CA VAL A 174 5.59 15.48 0.38
C VAL A 174 5.25 14.16 1.09
N GLY A 175 6.27 13.41 1.52
CA GLY A 175 6.03 12.16 2.23
C GLY A 175 5.25 12.34 3.53
N GLU A 176 5.62 13.32 4.36
CA GLU A 176 4.90 13.65 5.57
C GLU A 176 3.46 14.11 5.27
N TRP A 177 3.30 14.97 4.25
CA TRP A 177 1.98 15.41 3.83
C TRP A 177 1.09 14.25 3.41
N LEU A 178 1.56 13.36 2.53
CA LEU A 178 0.79 12.20 2.06
C LEU A 178 0.48 11.22 3.19
N ALA A 179 1.48 10.91 4.03
CA ALA A 179 1.35 9.98 5.13
C ALA A 179 0.32 10.44 6.18
N LEU A 180 0.36 11.72 6.56
CA LEU A 180 -0.51 12.27 7.58
C LEU A 180 -1.94 12.48 7.07
N THR A 181 -2.08 13.00 5.86
CA THR A 181 -3.40 13.32 5.30
C THR A 181 -4.13 12.12 4.69
N GLY A 182 -3.38 11.12 4.20
CA GLY A 182 -3.95 10.06 3.36
C GLY A 182 -4.51 10.59 2.04
N GLN A 183 -4.02 11.74 1.58
CA GLN A 183 -4.50 12.39 0.35
C GLN A 183 -4.27 11.49 -0.87
N ALA A 184 -5.34 11.26 -1.63
CA ALA A 184 -5.23 10.58 -2.91
C ALA A 184 -4.59 11.50 -3.96
N ILE A 185 -3.60 10.97 -4.67
CA ILE A 185 -2.92 11.64 -5.78
C ILE A 185 -3.20 10.96 -7.11
N GLU A 186 -3.02 11.70 -8.18
CA GLU A 186 -3.17 11.23 -9.55
C GLU A 186 -1.82 10.92 -10.20
N ALA A 187 -1.85 10.39 -11.43
CA ALA A 187 -0.67 9.97 -12.16
C ALA A 187 0.45 11.02 -12.23
N GLY A 188 0.10 12.28 -12.46
CA GLY A 188 1.08 13.36 -12.58
C GLY A 188 1.85 13.61 -11.29
N ASP A 189 1.16 13.62 -10.16
CA ASP A 189 1.79 13.75 -8.85
C ASP A 189 2.58 12.50 -8.48
N ALA A 190 2.04 11.29 -8.78
CA ALA A 190 2.75 10.04 -8.53
C ALA A 190 4.13 10.01 -9.23
N VAL A 191 4.21 10.44 -10.49
CA VAL A 191 5.47 10.57 -11.23
C VAL A 191 6.35 11.68 -10.64
N ALA A 192 5.78 12.86 -10.37
CA ALA A 192 6.52 14.00 -9.83
C ALA A 192 7.10 13.76 -8.43
N PHE A 193 6.46 12.90 -7.64
CA PHE A 193 6.87 12.56 -6.27
C PHE A 193 7.73 11.30 -6.19
N GLY A 194 8.03 10.66 -7.32
CA GLY A 194 8.86 9.46 -7.38
C GLY A 194 8.15 8.18 -6.93
N LEU A 195 6.81 8.20 -6.89
CA LEU A 195 5.97 7.04 -6.58
C LEU A 195 5.54 6.26 -7.82
N ALA A 196 5.85 6.75 -9.01
CA ALA A 196 5.71 6.07 -10.30
C ALA A 196 6.83 6.49 -11.25
N ASP A 197 7.17 5.62 -12.21
CA ASP A 197 8.26 5.84 -13.17
C ASP A 197 7.76 6.43 -14.48
N GLY A 198 6.48 6.23 -14.81
CA GLY A 198 5.88 6.83 -15.98
C GLY A 198 4.37 6.64 -16.08
N CYS A 199 3.76 7.53 -16.86
CA CYS A 199 2.33 7.47 -17.17
C CYS A 199 2.11 6.99 -18.59
N MET A 200 1.07 6.20 -18.81
CA MET A 200 0.64 5.79 -20.16
C MET A 200 -0.88 5.88 -20.30
N ASP A 201 -1.35 5.92 -21.53
CA ASP A 201 -2.77 5.88 -21.83
C ASP A 201 -3.37 4.52 -21.45
N ALA A 202 -4.39 4.53 -20.59
CA ALA A 202 -5.12 3.34 -20.19
C ALA A 202 -5.71 2.55 -21.37
N GLY A 203 -6.07 3.22 -22.46
CA GLY A 203 -6.54 2.57 -23.68
C GLY A 203 -5.52 1.66 -24.37
N ARG A 204 -4.22 1.84 -24.06
CA ARG A 204 -3.13 1.02 -24.62
C ARG A 204 -2.80 -0.21 -23.77
N LEU A 205 -3.29 -0.31 -22.55
CA LEU A 205 -2.89 -1.37 -21.61
C LEU A 205 -3.20 -2.78 -22.15
N ASN A 206 -4.36 -3.00 -22.75
CA ASN A 206 -4.73 -4.32 -23.27
C ASN A 206 -3.80 -4.76 -24.42
N ALA A 207 -3.49 -3.86 -25.35
CA ALA A 207 -2.57 -4.16 -26.44
C ALA A 207 -1.16 -4.44 -25.91
N LEU A 208 -0.65 -3.58 -25.03
CA LEU A 208 0.67 -3.79 -24.42
C LEU A 208 0.73 -5.11 -23.63
N TRP A 209 -0.32 -5.45 -22.89
CA TRP A 209 -0.38 -6.72 -22.16
C TRP A 209 -0.31 -7.94 -23.09
N ALA A 210 -0.97 -7.89 -24.24
CA ALA A 210 -0.87 -8.92 -25.27
C ALA A 210 0.52 -8.96 -25.92
N ASP A 211 1.12 -7.79 -26.21
CA ASP A 211 2.46 -7.68 -26.77
C ASP A 211 3.52 -8.28 -25.82
N LEU A 212 3.40 -8.02 -24.50
CA LEU A 212 4.28 -8.59 -23.48
C LEU A 212 4.26 -10.13 -23.47
N GLN A 213 3.14 -10.73 -23.80
CA GLN A 213 2.96 -12.18 -23.80
C GLN A 213 3.39 -12.84 -25.13
N SER A 214 3.34 -12.12 -26.23
CA SER A 214 3.60 -12.67 -27.57
C SER A 214 5.00 -12.37 -28.10
N THR A 215 5.68 -11.35 -27.57
CA THR A 215 7.02 -10.96 -28.05
C THR A 215 8.10 -11.92 -27.56
N PRO A 216 9.00 -12.41 -28.46
CA PRO A 216 10.11 -13.28 -28.07
C PRO A 216 11.27 -12.46 -27.49
N PHE A 217 11.14 -12.01 -26.24
CA PHE A 217 12.20 -11.26 -25.56
C PHE A 217 13.45 -12.10 -25.33
N GLU A 218 14.62 -11.46 -25.41
CA GLU A 218 15.92 -12.07 -25.10
C GLU A 218 16.40 -11.69 -23.68
N THR A 219 16.01 -10.52 -23.18
CA THR A 219 16.42 -10.00 -21.86
C THR A 219 15.26 -9.35 -21.12
N GLY A 220 15.36 -9.28 -19.79
CA GLY A 220 14.40 -8.53 -18.96
C GLY A 220 14.38 -7.03 -19.28
N ASN A 221 15.55 -6.44 -19.57
CA ASN A 221 15.64 -5.03 -19.96
C ASN A 221 14.86 -4.72 -21.25
N ALA A 222 14.79 -5.67 -22.19
CA ALA A 222 14.01 -5.49 -23.41
C ALA A 222 12.49 -5.44 -23.10
N VAL A 223 12.04 -6.15 -22.06
CA VAL A 223 10.65 -6.08 -21.59
C VAL A 223 10.35 -4.68 -21.02
N GLU A 224 11.20 -4.17 -20.12
CA GLU A 224 11.04 -2.82 -19.57
C GLU A 224 11.10 -1.74 -20.63
N HIS A 225 12.03 -1.87 -21.58
CA HIS A 225 12.17 -0.93 -22.69
C HIS A 225 10.89 -0.85 -23.53
N MET A 226 10.26 -1.99 -23.84
CA MET A 226 8.98 -2.00 -24.56
C MET A 226 7.93 -1.16 -23.81
N VAL A 227 7.83 -1.30 -22.48
CA VAL A 227 6.86 -0.57 -21.66
C VAL A 227 7.19 0.93 -21.65
N THR A 228 8.45 1.29 -21.39
CA THR A 228 8.86 2.70 -21.26
C THR A 228 8.70 3.50 -22.55
N THR A 229 8.80 2.85 -23.74
CA THR A 229 8.51 3.51 -25.03
C THR A 229 7.05 3.95 -25.19
N LYS A 230 6.14 3.50 -24.33
CA LYS A 230 4.72 3.87 -24.36
C LYS A 230 4.37 4.99 -23.37
N PHE A 231 5.33 5.47 -22.60
CA PHE A 231 5.10 6.56 -21.64
C PHE A 231 4.71 7.85 -22.35
N THR A 232 3.83 8.60 -21.71
CA THR A 232 3.32 9.89 -22.13
C THR A 232 3.63 10.96 -21.09
N THR A 233 3.69 12.21 -21.50
CA THR A 233 3.83 13.33 -20.57
C THR A 233 2.58 13.48 -19.72
N THR A 234 2.77 13.83 -18.45
CA THR A 234 1.69 14.13 -17.49
C THR A 234 2.04 15.36 -16.68
N GLN A 235 1.03 16.01 -16.09
CA GLN A 235 1.20 17.20 -15.27
C GLN A 235 0.83 16.91 -13.82
N ALA A 236 1.69 17.37 -12.90
CA ALA A 236 1.45 17.27 -11.47
C ALA A 236 0.47 18.37 -10.99
N ALA A 237 -0.62 17.96 -10.35
CA ALA A 237 -1.65 18.86 -9.84
C ALA A 237 -1.16 19.68 -8.63
N HIS A 238 -0.34 19.07 -7.75
CA HIS A 238 0.14 19.69 -6.52
C HIS A 238 1.51 20.39 -6.66
N LYS A 239 1.98 20.61 -7.89
CA LYS A 239 3.25 21.30 -8.13
C LYS A 239 3.28 22.72 -7.52
N SER A 240 2.19 23.46 -7.60
CA SER A 240 2.06 24.81 -7.06
C SER A 240 2.02 24.86 -5.52
N ALA A 241 1.50 23.81 -4.88
CA ALA A 241 1.42 23.72 -3.41
C ALA A 241 2.74 23.28 -2.75
N ARG A 242 3.75 22.91 -3.53
CA ARG A 242 4.97 22.29 -3.03
C ARG A 242 5.69 23.10 -1.95
N ASN A 243 5.86 24.39 -2.15
CA ASN A 243 6.54 25.26 -1.18
C ASN A 243 5.75 25.34 0.14
N GLN A 244 4.43 25.34 0.06
CA GLN A 244 3.56 25.37 1.23
C GLN A 244 3.60 24.04 1.98
N ILE A 245 3.60 22.90 1.25
CA ILE A 245 3.81 21.56 1.83
C ILE A 245 5.14 21.54 2.59
N ASP A 246 6.23 21.95 1.95
CA ASP A 246 7.55 21.91 2.56
C ASP A 246 7.64 22.83 3.79
N ALA A 247 7.04 24.03 3.77
CA ALA A 247 7.03 24.94 4.90
C ALA A 247 6.27 24.37 6.11
N VAL A 248 5.06 23.85 5.89
CA VAL A 248 4.19 23.36 6.97
C VAL A 248 4.70 22.04 7.52
N PHE A 249 4.95 21.04 6.67
CA PHE A 249 5.30 19.69 7.11
C PHE A 249 6.77 19.53 7.53
N SER A 250 7.55 20.61 7.51
CA SER A 250 8.86 20.69 8.19
C SER A 250 8.78 21.06 9.68
N LEU A 251 7.64 21.55 10.15
CA LEU A 251 7.43 21.93 11.56
C LEU A 251 7.65 20.75 12.51
N GLY A 252 7.96 21.05 13.77
CA GLY A 252 8.42 20.08 14.75
C GLY A 252 7.41 19.02 15.15
N ASP A 253 6.13 19.35 15.16
CA ASP A 253 5.06 18.51 15.69
C ASP A 253 3.73 18.74 14.95
N VAL A 254 2.79 17.81 15.12
CA VAL A 254 1.48 17.84 14.46
C VAL A 254 0.63 19.04 14.87
N PRO A 255 0.52 19.41 16.19
CA PRO A 255 -0.21 20.60 16.60
C PRO A 255 0.28 21.89 15.91
N SER A 256 1.59 22.07 15.78
CA SER A 256 2.19 23.22 15.08
C SER A 256 1.84 23.24 13.60
N MET A 257 1.84 22.06 12.94
CA MET A 257 1.44 21.93 11.52
C MET A 257 -0.02 22.33 11.34
N VAL A 258 -0.92 21.78 12.15
CA VAL A 258 -2.36 22.06 12.06
C VAL A 258 -2.63 23.56 12.33
N LYS A 259 -2.02 24.13 13.36
CA LYS A 259 -2.15 25.54 13.67
C LYS A 259 -1.66 26.45 12.51
N ALA A 260 -0.55 26.11 11.89
CA ALA A 260 -0.04 26.85 10.74
C ALA A 260 -1.01 26.79 9.55
N LEU A 261 -1.61 25.63 9.28
CA LEU A 261 -2.61 25.46 8.23
C LEU A 261 -3.91 26.23 8.53
N GLU A 262 -4.38 26.22 9.78
CA GLU A 262 -5.60 26.92 10.20
C GLU A 262 -5.46 28.44 10.12
N LEU A 263 -4.25 28.98 10.26
CA LEU A 263 -3.96 30.40 10.13
C LEU A 263 -3.77 30.87 8.67
N ASP A 264 -3.55 29.96 7.74
CA ASP A 264 -3.39 30.23 6.31
C ASP A 264 -4.74 30.19 5.59
N ALA A 265 -5.16 31.30 4.99
CA ALA A 265 -6.45 31.42 4.30
C ALA A 265 -6.52 30.72 2.92
N SER A 266 -5.41 30.11 2.45
CA SER A 266 -5.40 29.41 1.17
C SER A 266 -6.31 28.18 1.20
N GLU A 267 -6.92 27.86 0.06
CA GLU A 267 -7.80 26.70 -0.08
C GLU A 267 -7.07 25.41 0.27
N PHE A 268 -5.81 25.28 -0.15
CA PHE A 268 -4.98 24.12 0.17
C PHE A 268 -4.82 23.93 1.69
N ALA A 269 -4.48 25.01 2.42
CA ALA A 269 -4.26 24.95 3.86
C ALA A 269 -5.53 24.60 4.62
N GLN A 270 -6.65 25.26 4.31
CA GLN A 270 -7.94 25.03 4.96
C GLN A 270 -8.44 23.59 4.74
N ARG A 271 -8.34 23.08 3.51
CA ARG A 271 -8.69 21.67 3.22
C ARG A 271 -7.78 20.69 3.95
N THR A 272 -6.47 20.96 3.98
CA THR A 272 -5.50 20.09 4.63
C THR A 272 -5.72 20.05 6.14
N ALA A 273 -5.96 21.20 6.79
CA ALA A 273 -6.31 21.28 8.20
C ALA A 273 -7.57 20.46 8.53
N ALA A 274 -8.63 20.65 7.74
CA ALA A 274 -9.88 19.92 7.91
C ALA A 274 -9.70 18.40 7.80
N VAL A 275 -8.86 17.92 6.89
CA VAL A 275 -8.52 16.51 6.74
C VAL A 275 -7.77 16.01 7.97
N LEU A 276 -6.73 16.71 8.44
CA LEU A 276 -5.95 16.30 9.61
C LEU A 276 -6.81 16.20 10.87
N ARG A 277 -7.76 17.13 11.07
CA ARG A 277 -8.70 17.10 12.20
C ARG A 277 -9.65 15.90 12.22
N GLN A 278 -9.81 15.20 11.08
CA GLN A 278 -10.63 13.99 10.97
C GLN A 278 -9.84 12.70 11.17
N ARG A 279 -8.51 12.75 11.10
CA ARG A 279 -7.64 11.58 11.26
C ARG A 279 -7.50 11.19 12.73
N SER A 280 -7.06 9.94 12.99
CA SER A 280 -6.71 9.53 14.35
C SER A 280 -5.63 10.45 14.94
N PRO A 281 -5.93 11.19 16.00
CA PRO A 281 -4.96 12.08 16.63
C PRO A 281 -3.67 11.36 17.03
N LEU A 282 -3.79 10.18 17.63
CA LEU A 282 -2.64 9.36 18.03
C LEU A 282 -1.81 8.95 16.81
N MET A 283 -2.46 8.43 15.77
CA MET A 283 -1.73 7.96 14.57
C MET A 283 -1.07 9.10 13.81
N LEU A 284 -1.58 10.31 13.82
CA LEU A 284 -0.87 11.45 13.22
C LEU A 284 0.52 11.65 13.85
N HIS A 285 0.63 11.57 15.17
CA HIS A 285 1.92 11.69 15.85
C HIS A 285 2.84 10.50 15.59
N VAL A 286 2.30 9.28 15.64
CA VAL A 286 3.04 8.05 15.35
C VAL A 286 3.58 8.07 13.91
N VAL A 287 2.76 8.45 12.94
CA VAL A 287 3.14 8.52 11.52
C VAL A 287 4.20 9.57 11.25
N LEU A 288 4.10 10.75 11.89
CA LEU A 288 5.14 11.78 11.75
C LEU A 288 6.50 11.26 12.21
N GLU A 289 6.55 10.56 13.34
CA GLU A 289 7.77 9.97 13.86
C GLU A 289 8.27 8.83 12.97
N GLN A 290 7.37 7.95 12.47
CA GLN A 290 7.69 6.89 11.51
C GLN A 290 8.43 7.44 10.28
N ILE A 291 7.84 8.41 9.58
CA ILE A 291 8.42 8.97 8.36
C ILE A 291 9.80 9.60 8.62
N ARG A 292 9.98 10.23 9.78
CA ARG A 292 11.27 10.83 10.17
C ARG A 292 12.35 9.79 10.42
N ARG A 293 12.01 8.69 11.11
CA ARG A 293 12.94 7.57 11.35
C ARG A 293 13.31 6.87 10.06
N ALA A 294 12.32 6.58 9.22
CA ALA A 294 12.46 5.84 7.97
C ALA A 294 13.41 6.51 6.95
N ARG A 295 13.63 7.83 7.04
CA ARG A 295 14.57 8.55 6.16
C ARG A 295 15.98 7.96 6.13
N ARG A 296 16.41 7.30 7.20
CA ARG A 296 17.76 6.75 7.37
C ARG A 296 17.80 5.24 7.41
N MET A 297 16.64 4.58 7.25
CA MET A 297 16.52 3.13 7.32
C MET A 297 16.68 2.47 5.95
N SER A 298 17.16 1.23 5.95
CA SER A 298 16.95 0.31 4.83
C SER A 298 15.47 -0.09 4.78
N LEU A 299 15.01 -0.66 3.65
CA LEU A 299 13.64 -1.21 3.59
C LEU A 299 13.45 -2.33 4.64
N ALA A 300 14.44 -3.19 4.82
CA ALA A 300 14.37 -4.26 5.81
C ALA A 300 14.21 -3.73 7.25
N ASP A 301 14.92 -2.63 7.59
CA ASP A 301 14.79 -2.00 8.91
C ASP A 301 13.43 -1.31 9.08
N ASP A 302 12.95 -0.63 8.02
CA ASP A 302 11.64 0.01 8.01
C ASP A 302 10.51 -1.01 8.19
N LEU A 303 10.53 -2.12 7.44
CA LEU A 303 9.55 -3.19 7.57
C LEU A 303 9.60 -3.87 8.96
N ARG A 304 10.77 -3.97 9.60
CA ARG A 304 10.86 -4.42 10.99
C ARG A 304 10.21 -3.43 11.95
N MET A 305 10.51 -2.16 11.82
CA MET A 305 9.86 -1.10 12.61
C MET A 305 8.34 -1.10 12.39
N GLU A 306 7.87 -1.18 11.17
CA GLU A 306 6.44 -1.25 10.85
C GLU A 306 5.78 -2.51 11.44
N ARG A 307 6.50 -3.64 11.47
CA ARG A 307 6.01 -4.87 12.09
C ARG A 307 5.87 -4.74 13.61
N ASP A 308 6.77 -4.01 14.27
CA ASP A 308 6.64 -3.63 15.67
C ASP A 308 5.43 -2.73 15.89
N MET A 309 5.30 -1.69 15.08
CA MET A 309 4.23 -0.71 15.16
C MET A 309 2.84 -1.33 14.98
N VAL A 310 2.66 -2.21 13.96
CA VAL A 310 1.36 -2.85 13.72
C VAL A 310 0.96 -3.76 14.86
N ARG A 311 1.92 -4.40 15.52
CA ARG A 311 1.65 -5.17 16.73
C ARG A 311 1.06 -4.29 17.83
N HIS A 312 1.60 -3.09 18.02
CA HIS A 312 1.08 -2.13 19.00
C HIS A 312 -0.28 -1.55 18.58
N CYS A 313 -0.55 -1.38 17.29
CA CYS A 313 -1.86 -0.94 16.79
C CYS A 313 -2.99 -1.92 17.18
N PHE A 314 -2.74 -3.23 17.12
CA PHE A 314 -3.74 -4.24 17.49
C PHE A 314 -3.64 -4.72 18.95
N HIS A 315 -2.55 -4.39 19.64
CA HIS A 315 -2.34 -4.74 21.05
C HIS A 315 -1.86 -3.53 21.86
N PRO A 316 -2.70 -2.48 22.04
CA PRO A 316 -2.31 -1.20 22.63
C PRO A 316 -2.21 -1.27 24.16
N ARG A 317 -1.47 -2.27 24.69
CA ARG A 317 -1.31 -2.51 26.14
C ARG A 317 -0.65 -1.35 26.87
N HIS A 318 0.30 -0.66 26.19
CA HIS A 318 0.96 0.53 26.73
C HIS A 318 0.00 1.70 26.98
N LEU A 319 -1.16 1.69 26.29
CA LEU A 319 -2.24 2.67 26.51
C LEU A 319 -3.30 2.18 27.53
N GLY A 320 -3.08 1.03 28.17
CA GLY A 320 -4.06 0.43 29.08
C GLY A 320 -5.31 -0.10 28.38
N ARG A 321 -5.26 -0.38 27.05
CA ARG A 321 -6.40 -0.78 26.24
C ARG A 321 -6.28 -2.23 25.76
N SER A 322 -7.46 -2.87 25.56
CA SER A 322 -7.56 -4.14 24.84
C SER A 322 -7.44 -3.94 23.34
N GLY A 323 -7.21 -5.03 22.57
CA GLY A 323 -7.23 -4.98 21.12
C GLY A 323 -8.55 -4.44 20.55
N ALA A 324 -9.70 -4.81 21.14
CA ALA A 324 -11.01 -4.30 20.75
C ALA A 324 -11.18 -2.79 20.98
N GLY A 325 -10.40 -2.18 21.89
CA GLY A 325 -10.38 -0.74 22.18
C GLY A 325 -9.25 -0.01 21.44
N SER A 326 -8.65 -0.59 20.41
CA SER A 326 -7.62 0.06 19.61
C SER A 326 -8.20 1.06 18.61
N GLU A 327 -7.40 2.08 18.27
CA GLU A 327 -7.73 3.04 17.20
C GLU A 327 -8.03 2.34 15.88
N THR A 328 -7.26 1.29 15.54
CA THR A 328 -7.39 0.57 14.27
C THR A 328 -8.73 -0.20 14.21
N VAL A 329 -9.12 -0.90 15.27
CA VAL A 329 -10.41 -1.61 15.30
C VAL A 329 -11.57 -0.62 15.22
N GLU A 330 -11.51 0.52 15.92
CA GLU A 330 -12.53 1.56 15.85
C GLU A 330 -12.60 2.22 14.49
N GLY A 331 -11.47 2.59 13.90
CA GLY A 331 -11.43 3.21 12.58
C GLY A 331 -11.97 2.29 11.48
N ILE A 332 -11.62 1.01 11.51
CA ILE A 332 -12.17 0.02 10.57
C ILE A 332 -13.68 -0.18 10.83
N ARG A 333 -14.14 -0.22 12.08
CA ARG A 333 -15.56 -0.26 12.42
C ARG A 333 -16.31 0.85 11.69
N ALA A 334 -15.84 2.09 11.89
CA ALA A 334 -16.51 3.28 11.36
C ALA A 334 -16.52 3.30 9.82
N LEU A 335 -15.43 2.88 9.16
CA LEU A 335 -15.32 2.93 7.70
C LEU A 335 -16.00 1.75 7.00
N ALA A 336 -15.78 0.51 7.48
CA ALA A 336 -16.06 -0.69 6.68
C ALA A 336 -17.13 -1.60 7.27
N VAL A 337 -17.36 -1.57 8.60
CA VAL A 337 -18.33 -2.42 9.28
C VAL A 337 -19.66 -1.69 9.42
N ASP A 338 -19.72 -0.64 10.26
CA ASP A 338 -20.93 0.13 10.51
C ASP A 338 -21.18 1.18 9.42
N LYS A 339 -20.11 1.66 8.76
CA LYS A 339 -20.16 2.66 7.69
C LYS A 339 -20.80 3.98 8.10
N ASP A 340 -20.67 4.33 9.40
CA ASP A 340 -21.15 5.61 9.94
C ASP A 340 -20.16 6.76 9.70
N HIS A 341 -18.90 6.43 9.32
CA HIS A 341 -17.81 7.38 9.08
C HIS A 341 -17.54 8.33 10.27
N THR A 342 -17.88 7.90 11.47
CA THR A 342 -17.71 8.67 12.71
C THR A 342 -16.90 7.87 13.72
N PRO A 343 -15.58 7.74 13.52
CA PRO A 343 -14.71 7.04 14.48
C PRO A 343 -14.61 7.82 15.79
N ARG A 344 -14.56 7.09 16.90
CA ARG A 344 -14.44 7.62 18.25
C ARG A 344 -13.00 7.51 18.72
N TRP A 345 -12.17 8.44 18.25
CA TRP A 345 -10.74 8.45 18.56
C TRP A 345 -10.46 8.65 20.06
N GLN A 346 -9.39 8.05 20.53
CA GLN A 346 -8.88 8.21 21.90
C GLN A 346 -7.34 8.26 21.88
N PRO A 347 -6.72 9.43 22.16
CA PRO A 347 -7.36 10.69 22.54
C PRO A 347 -8.21 11.29 21.42
N ALA A 348 -9.17 12.16 21.80
CA ALA A 348 -10.10 12.76 20.86
C ALA A 348 -9.51 13.97 20.11
N ALA A 349 -8.51 14.63 20.69
CA ALA A 349 -7.87 15.81 20.11
C ALA A 349 -6.37 15.58 19.87
N ILE A 350 -5.84 16.21 18.82
CA ILE A 350 -4.42 16.15 18.45
C ILE A 350 -3.53 16.66 19.59
N GLU A 351 -3.98 17.68 20.29
CA GLU A 351 -3.29 18.35 21.36
C GLU A 351 -3.22 17.53 22.67
N GLU A 352 -3.99 16.44 22.78
CA GLU A 352 -4.01 15.55 23.95
C GLU A 352 -2.97 14.41 23.85
N VAL A 353 -2.33 14.26 22.69
CA VAL A 353 -1.33 13.22 22.47
C VAL A 353 0.03 13.66 23.03
N ASP A 354 0.60 12.86 23.91
CA ASP A 354 1.95 13.08 24.44
C ASP A 354 2.95 11.99 23.98
N SER A 355 4.23 12.23 24.22
CA SER A 355 5.30 11.33 23.80
C SER A 355 5.23 9.93 24.44
N SER A 356 4.69 9.82 25.66
CA SER A 356 4.55 8.52 26.33
C SER A 356 3.53 7.60 25.64
N MET A 357 2.58 8.19 24.89
CA MET A 357 1.65 7.43 24.06
C MET A 357 2.28 6.98 22.73
N VAL A 358 3.28 7.73 22.21
CA VAL A 358 3.86 7.54 20.86
C VAL A 358 5.09 6.66 20.88
N GLU A 359 6.04 6.91 21.79
CA GLU A 359 7.32 6.22 21.83
C GLU A 359 7.23 4.69 21.90
N PRO A 360 6.28 4.09 22.65
CA PRO A 360 6.17 2.65 22.73
C PRO A 360 5.88 1.94 21.41
N PHE A 361 5.29 2.63 20.41
CA PHE A 361 5.07 2.04 19.08
C PHE A 361 6.37 1.63 18.39
N PHE A 362 7.48 2.27 18.74
CA PHE A 362 8.81 2.05 18.16
C PHE A 362 9.71 1.16 19.02
N ILE A 363 9.17 0.55 20.07
CA ILE A 363 9.86 -0.42 20.90
C ILE A 363 9.42 -1.82 20.49
N SER A 364 10.36 -2.62 20.00
CA SER A 364 10.04 -3.97 19.56
C SER A 364 9.50 -4.81 20.74
N PRO A 365 8.33 -5.45 20.54
CA PRO A 365 7.80 -6.40 21.53
C PRO A 365 8.51 -7.76 21.50
N TRP A 366 9.44 -7.95 20.56
CA TRP A 366 10.23 -9.18 20.42
C TRP A 366 11.72 -8.93 20.71
N PRO A 367 12.43 -9.91 21.27
CA PRO A 367 13.89 -9.92 21.22
C PRO A 367 14.36 -9.93 19.75
N ALA A 368 15.48 -9.26 19.44
CA ALA A 368 15.98 -9.12 18.08
C ALA A 368 16.10 -10.46 17.33
N SER A 369 16.55 -11.53 18.01
CA SER A 369 16.66 -12.87 17.42
C SER A 369 15.34 -13.59 17.17
N ALA A 370 14.25 -13.13 17.79
CA ALA A 370 12.90 -13.70 17.65
C ALA A 370 11.95 -12.80 16.87
N HIS A 371 12.45 -11.68 16.32
CA HIS A 371 11.63 -10.79 15.50
C HIS A 371 11.13 -11.53 14.26
N PRO A 372 9.81 -11.46 13.92
CA PRO A 372 9.25 -12.21 12.78
C PRO A 372 9.95 -11.96 11.45
N LEU A 373 10.50 -10.76 11.26
CA LEU A 373 11.24 -10.34 10.06
C LEU A 373 12.75 -10.26 10.27
N ALA A 374 13.32 -10.98 11.24
CA ALA A 374 14.76 -10.99 11.51
C ALA A 374 15.59 -11.48 10.29
N HIS A 375 14.99 -12.28 9.41
CA HIS A 375 15.63 -12.87 8.24
C HIS A 375 15.76 -11.91 7.04
N LEU A 376 15.11 -10.75 7.06
CA LEU A 376 15.23 -9.77 5.98
C LEU A 376 16.60 -9.08 6.02
N SER A 377 17.22 -8.89 4.86
CA SER A 377 18.58 -8.31 4.73
C SER A 377 18.64 -7.26 3.61
#